data_8360feaa2fb1629130e6dcb30f7377b5
#
_entry.id   8360feaa2fb1629130e6dcb30f7377b5
#
_cell.length_a   1.000
_cell.length_b   1.000
_cell.length_c   1.000
_cell.angle_alpha   90.00
_cell.angle_beta   90.00
_cell.angle_gamma   90.00
#
_symmetry.space_group_name_H-M   'P 1'
#
loop_
_entity.id
_entity.type
_entity.pdbx_description
1 polymer ?
#
loop_
_entity_poly.entity_id
_entity_poly.type
_entity_poly.pdbx_seq_one_letter_code
_entity_poly.pdbx_strand_id
1 'polypeptide(L)'
;MSTIAVGVAALVSIDSFARNVTRSVREQSRSLLGGDVQFSSRRPFAKETEQLLDSLQHAGIPNVRSTTFPSMAVIPRNGNTRLAQIHGVTAGYPLYGQITTQPAGRYETLQSGPNALVDPSLLIVLDARIGDTLKVGYGKFVITGTLKDVPGTSGLSSAFAPRLYIPARYLPETRLLVFGSTAEYAALLKLPSDQDPKAFAAPFRASLTKQDVNVRTVTQTEESAARATENLANFIGIVGMVALLLGGIGVASGVRAFVARKIDTVAIFRCLGASGNQVLAMYVVQAAAMGLLGALLGAAAGVVIQFLLPLAFVGVLPVDVHVSIEPVAILTGVLLGGW
;
A
#
# COMPACT_ATOMS: atom_id res chain seq x y z
N MET A 1 14.62 31.57 9.07
CA MET A 1 15.09 30.19 9.25
C MET A 1 13.95 29.18 9.39
N SER A 2 12.99 29.35 10.29
CA SER A 2 11.91 28.40 10.52
C SER A 2 11.07 28.07 9.26
N THR A 3 10.78 29.06 8.44
CA THR A 3 9.96 28.90 7.21
C THR A 3 10.66 28.04 6.16
N ILE A 4 11.98 28.22 5.96
CA ILE A 4 12.79 27.39 5.06
C ILE A 4 12.86 25.97 5.60
N ALA A 5 13.12 25.82 6.91
CA ALA A 5 13.22 24.52 7.55
C ALA A 5 11.91 23.72 7.40
N VAL A 6 10.74 24.35 7.60
CA VAL A 6 9.43 23.69 7.44
C VAL A 6 9.19 23.30 5.98
N GLY A 7 9.48 24.17 5.01
CA GLY A 7 9.33 23.87 3.59
C GLY A 7 10.21 22.69 3.13
N VAL A 8 11.47 22.69 3.53
CA VAL A 8 12.42 21.60 3.23
C VAL A 8 12.01 20.32 3.93
N ALA A 9 11.59 20.38 5.20
CA ALA A 9 11.14 19.20 5.94
C ALA A 9 9.92 18.54 5.28
N ALA A 10 8.93 19.33 4.87
CA ALA A 10 7.77 18.83 4.15
C ALA A 10 8.17 18.14 2.83
N LEU A 11 9.01 18.80 2.04
CA LEU A 11 9.44 18.29 0.73
C LEU A 11 10.22 16.97 0.87
N VAL A 12 11.20 16.92 1.77
CA VAL A 12 12.02 15.71 2.01
C VAL A 12 11.20 14.58 2.57
N SER A 13 10.34 14.82 3.56
CA SER A 13 9.54 13.76 4.18
C SER A 13 8.58 13.12 3.19
N ILE A 14 7.94 13.89 2.33
CA ILE A 14 6.92 13.43 1.41
C ILE A 14 7.54 12.72 0.20
N ASP A 15 8.58 13.30 -0.42
CA ASP A 15 9.28 12.64 -1.55
C ASP A 15 9.91 11.31 -1.11
N SER A 16 10.56 11.29 0.06
CA SER A 16 11.11 10.05 0.63
C SER A 16 10.03 9.02 0.92
N PHE A 17 8.90 9.42 1.52
CA PHE A 17 7.80 8.52 1.81
C PHE A 17 7.19 7.95 0.52
N ALA A 18 6.95 8.78 -0.49
CA ALA A 18 6.42 8.35 -1.78
C ALA A 18 7.32 7.30 -2.46
N ARG A 19 8.65 7.53 -2.46
CA ARG A 19 9.63 6.56 -3.01
C ARG A 19 9.65 5.25 -2.24
N ASN A 20 9.62 5.31 -0.91
CA ASN A 20 9.58 4.11 -0.06
C ASN A 20 8.30 3.29 -0.29
N VAL A 21 7.13 3.94 -0.40
CA VAL A 21 5.86 3.27 -0.75
C VAL A 21 5.95 2.61 -2.12
N THR A 22 6.43 3.31 -3.15
CA THR A 22 6.57 2.74 -4.50
C THR A 22 7.51 1.53 -4.52
N ARG A 23 8.62 1.59 -3.78
CA ARG A 23 9.55 0.46 -3.64
C ARG A 23 8.87 -0.72 -2.95
N SER A 24 8.23 -0.50 -1.80
CA SER A 24 7.53 -1.55 -1.06
C SER A 24 6.42 -2.19 -1.87
N VAL A 25 5.64 -1.41 -2.64
CA VAL A 25 4.63 -1.95 -3.56
C VAL A 25 5.27 -2.81 -4.63
N ARG A 26 6.39 -2.40 -5.22
CA ARG A 26 7.08 -3.19 -6.25
C ARG A 26 7.61 -4.51 -5.69
N GLU A 27 8.23 -4.48 -4.51
CA GLU A 27 8.75 -5.68 -3.85
C GLU A 27 7.65 -6.65 -3.43
N GLN A 28 6.48 -6.12 -3.07
CA GLN A 28 5.34 -6.91 -2.57
C GLN A 28 4.25 -7.12 -3.63
N SER A 29 4.42 -6.63 -4.86
CA SER A 29 3.38 -6.63 -5.90
C SER A 29 2.84 -8.03 -6.22
N ARG A 30 3.72 -9.05 -6.24
CA ARG A 30 3.33 -10.45 -6.43
C ARG A 30 2.48 -10.99 -5.28
N SER A 31 2.83 -10.64 -4.05
CA SER A 31 2.05 -11.01 -2.85
C SER A 31 0.72 -10.25 -2.79
N LEU A 32 0.70 -8.98 -3.22
CA LEU A 32 -0.51 -8.17 -3.28
C LEU A 32 -1.53 -8.70 -4.29
N LEU A 33 -1.07 -9.12 -5.47
CA LEU A 33 -1.91 -9.71 -6.50
C LEU A 33 -2.22 -11.19 -6.20
N GLY A 34 -1.34 -11.86 -5.46
CA GLY A 34 -1.39 -13.30 -5.17
C GLY A 34 -0.93 -14.18 -6.32
N GLY A 35 -0.47 -13.61 -7.43
CA GLY A 35 -0.01 -14.29 -8.65
C GLY A 35 0.74 -13.32 -9.57
N ASP A 36 1.36 -13.83 -10.64
CA ASP A 36 1.95 -12.99 -11.70
C ASP A 36 0.87 -12.43 -12.64
N VAL A 37 -0.19 -13.23 -12.87
CA VAL A 37 -1.37 -12.85 -13.64
C VAL A 37 -2.63 -13.27 -12.89
N GLN A 38 -3.64 -12.41 -12.86
CA GLN A 38 -4.94 -12.64 -12.29
C GLN A 38 -6.02 -12.50 -13.36
N PHE A 39 -6.84 -13.51 -13.50
CA PHE A 39 -8.13 -13.43 -14.20
C PHE A 39 -9.22 -13.24 -13.17
N SER A 40 -10.04 -12.22 -13.28
CA SER A 40 -11.14 -11.97 -12.33
C SER A 40 -12.43 -11.67 -13.05
N SER A 41 -13.54 -12.14 -12.48
CA SER A 41 -14.89 -11.92 -13.00
C SER A 41 -15.88 -11.82 -11.83
N ARG A 42 -16.97 -11.08 -12.05
CA ARG A 42 -18.11 -11.05 -11.12
C ARG A 42 -19.12 -12.17 -11.35
N ARG A 43 -18.88 -13.01 -12.36
CA ARG A 43 -19.67 -14.18 -12.69
C ARG A 43 -18.77 -15.41 -12.68
N PRO A 44 -19.32 -16.61 -12.48
CA PRO A 44 -18.55 -17.84 -12.67
C PRO A 44 -17.90 -17.84 -14.06
N PHE A 45 -16.68 -18.34 -14.13
CA PHE A 45 -15.99 -18.42 -15.41
C PHE A 45 -16.78 -19.27 -16.42
N ALA A 46 -16.82 -18.79 -17.67
CA ALA A 46 -17.39 -19.55 -18.76
C ALA A 46 -16.59 -20.82 -19.05
N LYS A 47 -17.20 -21.81 -19.70
CA LYS A 47 -16.53 -23.09 -20.01
C LYS A 47 -15.23 -22.91 -20.78
N GLU A 48 -15.19 -21.94 -21.67
CA GLU A 48 -14.00 -21.62 -22.47
C GLU A 48 -12.86 -21.08 -21.61
N THR A 49 -13.18 -20.24 -20.62
CA THR A 49 -12.18 -19.73 -19.66
C THR A 49 -11.68 -20.85 -18.74
N GLU A 50 -12.55 -21.75 -18.28
CA GLU A 50 -12.16 -22.91 -17.47
C GLU A 50 -11.25 -23.85 -18.26
N GLN A 51 -11.58 -24.15 -19.53
CA GLN A 51 -10.73 -24.95 -20.42
C GLN A 51 -9.38 -24.30 -20.67
N LEU A 52 -9.34 -22.98 -20.81
CA LEU A 52 -8.08 -22.25 -20.92
C LEU A 52 -7.23 -22.42 -19.67
N LEU A 53 -7.80 -22.24 -18.46
CA LEU A 53 -7.10 -22.41 -17.20
C LEU A 53 -6.58 -23.83 -17.01
N ASP A 54 -7.37 -24.83 -17.40
CA ASP A 54 -6.96 -26.23 -17.33
C ASP A 54 -5.84 -26.55 -18.35
N SER A 55 -5.91 -25.99 -19.56
CA SER A 55 -4.85 -26.14 -20.55
C SER A 55 -3.53 -25.50 -20.11
N LEU A 56 -3.59 -24.32 -19.46
CA LEU A 56 -2.44 -23.65 -18.89
C LEU A 56 -1.82 -24.48 -17.76
N GLN A 57 -2.64 -25.10 -16.93
CA GLN A 57 -2.15 -25.98 -15.87
C GLN A 57 -1.44 -27.21 -16.43
N HIS A 58 -1.98 -27.84 -17.48
CA HIS A 58 -1.32 -28.94 -18.18
C HIS A 58 -0.04 -28.53 -18.89
N ALA A 59 0.05 -27.27 -19.33
CA ALA A 59 1.26 -26.68 -19.91
C ALA A 59 2.32 -26.32 -18.86
N GLY A 60 2.11 -26.65 -17.58
CA GLY A 60 3.06 -26.40 -16.50
C GLY A 60 2.98 -25.02 -15.87
N ILE A 61 1.89 -24.28 -16.10
CA ILE A 61 1.61 -22.99 -15.45
C ILE A 61 0.66 -23.23 -14.27
N PRO A 62 1.18 -23.26 -13.02
CA PRO A 62 0.34 -23.47 -11.85
C PRO A 62 -0.71 -22.37 -11.72
N ASN A 63 -1.94 -22.76 -11.48
CA ASN A 63 -3.00 -21.82 -11.18
C ASN A 63 -3.82 -22.27 -9.96
N VAL A 64 -4.32 -21.29 -9.23
CA VAL A 64 -5.21 -21.48 -8.08
C VAL A 64 -6.42 -20.59 -8.23
N ARG A 65 -7.54 -21.02 -7.68
CA ARG A 65 -8.82 -20.30 -7.76
C ARG A 65 -9.24 -19.80 -6.40
N SER A 66 -9.83 -18.63 -6.37
CA SER A 66 -10.50 -18.10 -5.18
C SER A 66 -11.85 -17.51 -5.58
N THR A 67 -12.80 -17.65 -4.67
CA THR A 67 -14.12 -17.02 -4.80
C THR A 67 -14.37 -16.21 -3.54
N THR A 68 -14.61 -14.92 -3.70
CA THR A 68 -14.78 -13.99 -2.59
C THR A 68 -16.15 -13.36 -2.63
N PHE A 69 -16.90 -13.39 -1.54
CA PHE A 69 -18.23 -12.80 -1.43
C PHE A 69 -18.56 -12.45 0.03
N PRO A 70 -19.37 -11.39 0.26
CA PRO A 70 -19.88 -11.07 1.58
C PRO A 70 -21.02 -12.00 1.97
N SER A 71 -21.02 -12.51 3.21
CA SER A 71 -22.13 -13.29 3.77
C SER A 71 -22.17 -13.20 5.30
N MET A 72 -23.33 -13.56 5.85
CA MET A 72 -23.47 -13.69 7.30
C MET A 72 -22.84 -14.98 7.78
N ALA A 73 -21.94 -14.85 8.73
CA ALA A 73 -21.39 -15.96 9.50
C ALA A 73 -22.18 -16.10 10.80
N VAL A 74 -22.59 -17.30 11.14
CA VAL A 74 -23.48 -17.60 12.29
C VAL A 74 -22.83 -18.67 13.15
N ILE A 75 -22.85 -18.49 14.48
CA ILE A 75 -22.51 -19.54 15.43
C ILE A 75 -23.81 -20.16 15.96
N PRO A 76 -24.16 -21.40 15.56
CA PRO A 76 -25.43 -22.01 15.99
C PRO A 76 -25.59 -22.19 17.49
N ARG A 77 -24.47 -22.30 18.23
CA ARG A 77 -24.46 -22.48 19.68
C ARG A 77 -25.11 -21.33 20.45
N ASN A 78 -24.88 -20.08 20.00
CA ASN A 78 -25.39 -18.89 20.70
C ASN A 78 -26.26 -17.98 19.80
N GLY A 79 -26.40 -18.30 18.51
CA GLY A 79 -27.18 -17.52 17.54
C GLY A 79 -26.54 -16.22 17.09
N ASN A 80 -25.33 -15.90 17.55
CA ASN A 80 -24.64 -14.68 17.15
C ASN A 80 -24.29 -14.69 15.65
N THR A 81 -24.47 -13.54 15.03
CA THR A 81 -24.25 -13.36 13.58
C THR A 81 -23.38 -12.14 13.30
N ARG A 82 -22.54 -12.25 12.27
CA ARG A 82 -21.73 -11.12 11.78
C ARG A 82 -21.53 -11.23 10.28
N LEU A 83 -21.58 -10.07 9.60
CA LEU A 83 -21.17 -9.98 8.21
C LEU A 83 -19.66 -10.26 8.12
N ALA A 84 -19.29 -11.18 7.25
CA ALA A 84 -17.90 -11.56 6.98
C ALA A 84 -17.64 -11.64 5.48
N GLN A 85 -16.40 -11.39 5.09
CA GLN A 85 -15.91 -11.62 3.74
C GLN A 85 -15.46 -13.08 3.62
N ILE A 86 -16.23 -13.88 2.90
CA ILE A 86 -15.95 -15.28 2.68
C ILE A 86 -14.95 -15.46 1.56
N HIS A 87 -13.87 -16.17 1.80
CA HIS A 87 -12.86 -16.53 0.82
C HIS A 87 -12.86 -18.06 0.64
N GLY A 88 -13.46 -18.54 -0.42
CA GLY A 88 -13.40 -19.93 -0.84
C GLY A 88 -12.14 -20.15 -1.69
N VAL A 89 -11.16 -20.90 -1.19
CA VAL A 89 -9.85 -21.06 -1.83
C VAL A 89 -9.56 -22.51 -2.18
N THR A 90 -8.89 -22.70 -3.32
CA THR A 90 -8.38 -24.03 -3.72
C THR A 90 -7.06 -24.36 -3.03
N ALA A 91 -6.64 -25.61 -3.08
CA ALA A 91 -5.34 -26.04 -2.60
C ALA A 91 -4.22 -25.25 -3.34
N GLY A 92 -3.15 -24.92 -2.61
CA GLY A 92 -2.02 -24.18 -3.14
C GLY A 92 -2.19 -22.64 -3.17
N TYR A 93 -3.35 -22.11 -2.77
CA TYR A 93 -3.53 -20.68 -2.58
C TYR A 93 -2.87 -20.22 -1.26
N PRO A 94 -2.20 -19.05 -1.20
CA PRO A 94 -1.83 -18.18 -2.30
C PRO A 94 -0.57 -18.68 -3.03
N LEU A 95 -0.36 -18.23 -4.27
CA LEU A 95 0.84 -18.61 -5.04
C LEU A 95 2.10 -17.87 -4.58
N TYR A 96 1.92 -16.69 -3.98
CA TYR A 96 2.97 -15.86 -3.40
C TYR A 96 2.58 -15.39 -2.00
N GLY A 97 3.59 -15.30 -1.13
CA GLY A 97 3.39 -15.01 0.30
C GLY A 97 2.93 -16.25 1.07
N GLN A 98 2.68 -16.07 2.35
CA GLN A 98 2.20 -17.13 3.24
C GLN A 98 1.11 -16.58 4.14
N ILE A 99 0.01 -17.34 4.28
CA ILE A 99 -1.03 -17.04 5.26
C ILE A 99 -0.59 -17.63 6.60
N THR A 100 -0.33 -16.77 7.56
CA THR A 100 0.02 -17.21 8.91
C THR A 100 -1.22 -17.33 9.80
N THR A 101 -1.24 -18.36 10.64
CA THR A 101 -2.39 -18.68 11.49
C THR A 101 -1.99 -18.87 12.94
N GLN A 102 -2.96 -18.79 13.82
CA GLN A 102 -2.83 -19.16 15.23
C GLN A 102 -3.91 -20.18 15.60
N PRO A 103 -3.56 -21.43 15.98
CA PRO A 103 -2.21 -22.01 16.03
C PRO A 103 -1.51 -22.04 14.65
N ALA A 104 -0.18 -22.08 14.66
CA ALA A 104 0.61 -22.18 13.43
C ALA A 104 0.30 -23.46 12.64
N GLY A 105 0.44 -23.42 11.30
CA GLY A 105 0.23 -24.59 10.43
C GLY A 105 -1.24 -24.94 10.15
N ARG A 106 -2.20 -24.18 10.67
CA ARG A 106 -3.63 -24.48 10.44
C ARG A 106 -4.09 -24.19 9.02
N TYR A 107 -3.37 -23.35 8.30
CA TYR A 107 -3.67 -23.10 6.90
C TYR A 107 -3.45 -24.32 6.01
N GLU A 108 -2.42 -25.12 6.28
CA GLU A 108 -2.11 -26.33 5.54
C GLU A 108 -3.21 -27.39 5.69
N THR A 109 -3.84 -27.43 6.87
CA THR A 109 -4.96 -28.35 7.16
C THR A 109 -6.33 -27.82 6.73
N LEU A 110 -6.41 -26.61 6.19
CA LEU A 110 -7.69 -26.02 5.75
C LEU A 110 -8.42 -26.96 4.77
N GLN A 111 -7.68 -27.54 3.82
CA GLN A 111 -8.24 -28.40 2.78
C GLN A 111 -8.59 -29.82 3.25
N SER A 112 -8.27 -30.22 4.48
CA SER A 112 -8.50 -31.61 4.96
C SER A 112 -9.96 -31.94 5.27
N GLY A 113 -10.80 -30.89 5.46
CA GLY A 113 -12.22 -31.06 5.84
C GLY A 113 -13.02 -29.79 5.66
N PRO A 114 -14.26 -29.71 6.15
CA PRO A 114 -15.06 -28.49 6.20
C PRO A 114 -14.54 -27.56 7.30
N ASN A 115 -13.30 -27.13 7.17
CA ASN A 115 -12.60 -26.29 8.10
C ASN A 115 -12.78 -24.81 7.76
N ALA A 116 -12.70 -23.95 8.78
CA ALA A 116 -12.72 -22.51 8.62
C ALA A 116 -11.56 -21.86 9.38
N LEU A 117 -10.93 -20.88 8.77
CA LEU A 117 -9.98 -19.98 9.41
C LEU A 117 -10.61 -18.59 9.44
N VAL A 118 -10.65 -17.98 10.60
CA VAL A 118 -11.39 -16.73 10.82
C VAL A 118 -10.46 -15.62 11.27
N ASP A 119 -10.83 -14.39 10.96
CA ASP A 119 -10.19 -13.21 11.55
C ASP A 119 -10.40 -13.21 13.08
N PRO A 120 -9.39 -12.86 13.90
CA PRO A 120 -9.54 -12.82 15.36
C PRO A 120 -10.74 -11.98 15.84
N SER A 121 -11.05 -10.88 15.15
CA SER A 121 -12.19 -10.03 15.46
C SER A 121 -13.53 -10.75 15.35
N LEU A 122 -13.61 -11.76 14.46
CA LEU A 122 -14.82 -12.57 14.30
C LEU A 122 -15.11 -13.44 15.54
N LEU A 123 -14.07 -14.00 16.14
CA LEU A 123 -14.23 -14.79 17.38
C LEU A 123 -14.78 -13.92 18.52
N ILE A 124 -14.27 -12.71 18.66
CA ILE A 124 -14.70 -11.78 19.70
C ILE A 124 -16.17 -11.39 19.52
N VAL A 125 -16.52 -10.95 18.30
CA VAL A 125 -17.88 -10.45 18.01
C VAL A 125 -18.93 -11.55 18.04
N LEU A 126 -18.57 -12.77 17.61
CA LEU A 126 -19.48 -13.93 17.59
C LEU A 126 -19.50 -14.68 18.92
N ASP A 127 -18.70 -14.30 19.91
CA ASP A 127 -18.44 -15.09 21.14
C ASP A 127 -18.17 -16.56 20.80
N ALA A 128 -17.24 -16.76 19.84
CA ALA A 128 -16.90 -18.08 19.32
C ALA A 128 -15.51 -18.51 19.79
N ARG A 129 -15.29 -19.82 19.77
CA ARG A 129 -14.00 -20.44 20.13
C ARG A 129 -13.50 -21.34 19.01
N ILE A 130 -12.20 -21.58 18.98
CA ILE A 130 -11.63 -22.62 18.10
C ILE A 130 -12.28 -23.97 18.48
N GLY A 131 -12.77 -24.69 17.48
CA GLY A 131 -13.55 -25.90 17.63
C GLY A 131 -15.08 -25.72 17.50
N ASP A 132 -15.57 -24.48 17.60
CA ASP A 132 -17.00 -24.22 17.37
C ASP A 132 -17.39 -24.46 15.91
N THR A 133 -18.64 -24.82 15.70
CA THR A 133 -19.23 -24.88 14.36
C THR A 133 -19.67 -23.50 13.93
N LEU A 134 -19.21 -23.09 12.75
CA LEU A 134 -19.61 -21.87 12.06
C LEU A 134 -20.51 -22.23 10.88
N LYS A 135 -21.62 -21.53 10.70
CA LYS A 135 -22.53 -21.68 9.58
C LYS A 135 -22.40 -20.50 8.62
N VAL A 136 -22.23 -20.81 7.33
CA VAL A 136 -22.25 -19.84 6.22
C VAL A 136 -23.29 -20.30 5.22
N GLY A 137 -24.39 -19.58 5.10
CA GLY A 137 -25.55 -20.07 4.38
C GLY A 137 -26.04 -21.42 4.95
N TYR A 138 -26.06 -22.47 4.12
CA TYR A 138 -26.39 -23.82 4.54
C TYR A 138 -25.15 -24.66 4.95
N GLY A 139 -23.96 -24.24 4.54
CA GLY A 139 -22.69 -24.91 4.86
C GLY A 139 -22.32 -24.80 6.34
N LYS A 140 -21.76 -25.87 6.91
CA LYS A 140 -21.27 -25.93 8.28
C LYS A 140 -19.77 -26.18 8.24
N PHE A 141 -19.02 -25.37 8.98
CA PHE A 141 -17.55 -25.41 9.04
C PHE A 141 -17.09 -25.43 10.48
N VAL A 142 -15.97 -26.09 10.74
CA VAL A 142 -15.34 -26.09 12.07
C VAL A 142 -14.26 -25.01 12.09
N ILE A 143 -14.30 -24.14 13.07
CA ILE A 143 -13.25 -23.12 13.26
C ILE A 143 -11.98 -23.83 13.75
N THR A 144 -10.95 -23.91 12.92
CA THR A 144 -9.69 -24.61 13.25
C THR A 144 -8.57 -23.67 13.70
N GLY A 145 -8.73 -22.36 13.48
CA GLY A 145 -7.74 -21.37 13.87
C GLY A 145 -8.12 -19.96 13.44
N THR A 146 -7.26 -19.02 13.81
CA THR A 146 -7.38 -17.62 13.42
C THR A 146 -6.31 -17.19 12.43
N LEU A 147 -6.63 -16.21 11.61
CA LEU A 147 -5.70 -15.56 10.67
C LEU A 147 -4.85 -14.56 11.47
N LYS A 148 -3.52 -14.63 11.33
CA LYS A 148 -2.60 -13.67 11.93
C LYS A 148 -2.13 -12.67 10.90
N ASP A 149 -1.68 -13.16 9.74
CA ASP A 149 -1.22 -12.34 8.64
C ASP A 149 -1.68 -12.95 7.32
N VAL A 150 -2.17 -12.08 6.42
CA VAL A 150 -2.65 -12.47 5.09
C VAL A 150 -2.08 -11.48 4.08
N PRO A 151 -1.27 -11.96 3.13
CA PRO A 151 -0.66 -11.11 2.13
C PRO A 151 -1.67 -10.25 1.37
N GLY A 152 -1.30 -9.02 1.09
CA GLY A 152 -2.10 -8.11 0.26
C GLY A 152 -3.33 -7.50 0.92
N THR A 153 -3.44 -7.57 2.25
CA THR A 153 -4.59 -7.01 2.96
C THR A 153 -4.19 -5.98 4.00
N SER A 154 -4.95 -4.88 4.09
CA SER A 154 -4.79 -3.89 5.15
C SER A 154 -5.63 -4.24 6.38
N GLY A 155 -5.13 -3.91 7.57
CA GLY A 155 -5.84 -4.15 8.83
C GLY A 155 -7.19 -3.44 8.92
N LEU A 156 -7.36 -2.31 8.24
CA LEU A 156 -8.63 -1.57 8.21
C LEU A 156 -9.76 -2.35 7.50
N SER A 157 -9.46 -3.08 6.42
CA SER A 157 -10.47 -3.87 5.72
C SER A 157 -11.07 -4.96 6.61
N SER A 158 -10.26 -5.53 7.51
CA SER A 158 -10.69 -6.54 8.48
C SER A 158 -11.65 -5.98 9.53
N ALA A 159 -11.57 -4.69 9.87
CA ALA A 159 -12.45 -4.06 10.84
C ALA A 159 -13.90 -3.93 10.33
N PHE A 160 -14.08 -3.65 9.03
CA PHE A 160 -15.40 -3.50 8.43
C PHE A 160 -16.02 -4.83 8.00
N ALA A 161 -15.24 -5.72 7.39
CA ALA A 161 -15.68 -7.04 6.96
C ALA A 161 -14.59 -8.08 7.29
N PRO A 162 -14.64 -8.69 8.49
CA PRO A 162 -13.66 -9.68 8.90
C PRO A 162 -13.66 -10.87 7.94
N ARG A 163 -12.48 -11.41 7.69
CA ARG A 163 -12.26 -12.46 6.70
C ARG A 163 -12.51 -13.85 7.28
N LEU A 164 -13.03 -14.69 6.41
CA LEU A 164 -13.26 -16.09 6.70
C LEU A 164 -12.83 -16.94 5.51
N TYR A 165 -11.86 -17.82 5.70
CA TYR A 165 -11.34 -18.72 4.69
C TYR A 165 -11.95 -20.11 4.84
N ILE A 166 -12.47 -20.65 3.74
CA ILE A 166 -13.02 -22.00 3.64
C ILE A 166 -12.51 -22.70 2.37
N PRO A 167 -12.47 -24.00 2.30
CA PRO A 167 -12.10 -24.71 1.07
C PRO A 167 -13.14 -24.48 -0.03
N ALA A 168 -12.69 -24.15 -1.24
CA ALA A 168 -13.56 -23.85 -2.38
C ALA A 168 -14.53 -25.01 -2.72
N ARG A 169 -14.13 -26.27 -2.48
CA ARG A 169 -14.96 -27.46 -2.77
C ARG A 169 -16.26 -27.51 -1.97
N TYR A 170 -16.36 -26.81 -0.83
CA TYR A 170 -17.59 -26.73 -0.01
C TYR A 170 -18.46 -25.52 -0.32
N LEU A 171 -18.06 -24.63 -1.25
CA LEU A 171 -18.85 -23.47 -1.65
C LEU A 171 -20.27 -23.85 -2.15
N PRO A 172 -20.47 -24.92 -2.94
CA PRO A 172 -21.81 -25.32 -3.38
C PRO A 172 -22.75 -25.66 -2.20
N GLU A 173 -22.21 -26.20 -1.10
CA GLU A 173 -23.00 -26.53 0.09
C GLU A 173 -23.56 -25.30 0.79
N THR A 174 -22.93 -24.13 0.63
CA THR A 174 -23.43 -22.87 1.20
C THR A 174 -24.72 -22.40 0.56
N ARG A 175 -24.99 -22.78 -0.70
CA ARG A 175 -26.10 -22.32 -1.55
C ARG A 175 -26.22 -20.80 -1.65
N LEU A 176 -25.12 -20.08 -1.49
CA LEU A 176 -25.08 -18.61 -1.53
C LEU A 176 -24.71 -18.07 -2.92
N LEU A 177 -24.01 -18.87 -3.73
CA LEU A 177 -23.57 -18.51 -5.06
C LEU A 177 -24.63 -18.88 -6.09
N VAL A 178 -25.68 -18.05 -6.15
CA VAL A 178 -26.79 -18.17 -7.10
C VAL A 178 -26.75 -17.05 -8.12
N PHE A 179 -27.55 -17.14 -9.17
CA PHE A 179 -27.65 -16.08 -10.16
C PHE A 179 -28.02 -14.75 -9.49
N GLY A 180 -27.23 -13.69 -9.75
CA GLY A 180 -27.38 -12.37 -9.13
C GLY A 180 -26.63 -12.19 -7.80
N SER A 181 -25.93 -13.20 -7.28
CA SER A 181 -25.08 -13.03 -6.10
C SER A 181 -23.88 -12.14 -6.41
N THR A 182 -23.52 -11.28 -5.44
CA THR A 182 -22.32 -10.45 -5.55
C THR A 182 -21.11 -11.29 -5.12
N ALA A 183 -20.42 -11.86 -6.09
CA ALA A 183 -19.20 -12.64 -5.85
C ALA A 183 -18.10 -12.24 -6.84
N GLU A 184 -16.87 -12.33 -6.41
CA GLU A 184 -15.69 -12.18 -7.26
C GLU A 184 -15.01 -13.54 -7.40
N TYR A 185 -14.89 -14.00 -8.63
CA TYR A 185 -14.18 -15.21 -9.01
C TYR A 185 -12.83 -14.82 -9.54
N ALA A 186 -11.77 -15.38 -8.97
CA ALA A 186 -10.39 -15.10 -9.40
C ALA A 186 -9.63 -16.39 -9.66
N ALA A 187 -8.86 -16.41 -10.73
CA ALA A 187 -7.84 -17.39 -11.00
C ALA A 187 -6.48 -16.69 -11.03
N LEU A 188 -5.57 -17.17 -10.18
CA LEU A 188 -4.22 -16.63 -10.05
C LEU A 188 -3.26 -17.60 -10.71
N LEU A 189 -2.35 -17.08 -11.53
CA LEU A 189 -1.38 -17.84 -12.28
C LEU A 189 0.04 -17.49 -11.84
N LYS A 190 0.89 -18.51 -11.75
CA LYS A 190 2.32 -18.34 -11.49
C LYS A 190 3.09 -18.67 -12.76
N LEU A 191 3.79 -17.68 -13.30
CA LEU A 191 4.58 -17.82 -14.49
C LEU A 191 6.02 -18.25 -14.16
N PRO A 192 6.74 -18.89 -15.10
CA PRO A 192 8.18 -19.01 -15.04
C PRO A 192 8.84 -17.63 -14.92
N SER A 193 9.99 -17.57 -14.24
CA SER A 193 10.65 -16.30 -13.91
C SER A 193 11.21 -15.55 -15.12
N ASP A 194 11.36 -16.21 -16.25
CA ASP A 194 11.82 -15.67 -17.53
C ASP A 194 10.69 -15.13 -18.42
N GLN A 195 9.44 -15.36 -18.05
CA GLN A 195 8.27 -14.97 -18.84
C GLN A 195 7.67 -13.63 -18.37
N ASP A 196 7.57 -12.68 -19.30
CA ASP A 196 6.90 -11.39 -19.01
C ASP A 196 5.40 -11.57 -18.86
N PRO A 197 4.82 -11.23 -17.68
CA PRO A 197 3.37 -11.35 -17.43
C PRO A 197 2.50 -10.55 -18.40
N LYS A 198 2.99 -9.40 -18.89
CA LYS A 198 2.26 -8.54 -19.82
C LYS A 198 2.21 -9.14 -21.23
N ALA A 199 3.33 -9.68 -21.72
CA ALA A 199 3.41 -10.37 -22.99
C ALA A 199 2.58 -11.66 -22.96
N PHE A 200 2.63 -12.41 -21.87
CA PHE A 200 1.83 -13.62 -21.66
C PHE A 200 0.33 -13.34 -21.71
N ALA A 201 -0.12 -12.30 -21.03
CA ALA A 201 -1.55 -11.99 -20.93
C ALA A 201 -2.15 -11.38 -22.21
N ALA A 202 -1.32 -10.79 -23.09
CA ALA A 202 -1.75 -10.05 -24.27
C ALA A 202 -2.67 -10.85 -25.22
N PRO A 203 -2.35 -12.09 -25.63
CA PRO A 203 -3.17 -12.86 -26.57
C PRO A 203 -4.53 -13.24 -26.01
N PHE A 204 -4.66 -13.42 -24.68
CA PHE A 204 -5.90 -13.85 -24.03
C PHE A 204 -6.84 -12.68 -23.73
N ARG A 205 -6.30 -11.46 -23.60
CA ARG A 205 -7.02 -10.29 -23.13
C ARG A 205 -8.30 -10.02 -23.93
N ALA A 206 -8.22 -10.02 -25.25
CA ALA A 206 -9.37 -9.71 -26.12
C ALA A 206 -10.50 -10.74 -25.99
N SER A 207 -10.16 -12.04 -25.90
CA SER A 207 -11.12 -13.11 -25.70
C SER A 207 -11.76 -13.09 -24.32
N LEU A 208 -10.95 -12.92 -23.28
CA LEU A 208 -11.39 -12.88 -21.89
C LEU A 208 -12.26 -11.65 -21.58
N THR A 209 -11.93 -10.48 -22.15
CA THR A 209 -12.78 -9.28 -22.01
C THR A 209 -14.17 -9.48 -22.60
N LYS A 210 -14.32 -10.20 -23.70
CA LYS A 210 -15.64 -10.54 -24.27
C LYS A 210 -16.48 -11.43 -23.33
N GLN A 211 -15.85 -12.13 -22.42
CA GLN A 211 -16.47 -13.00 -21.41
C GLN A 211 -16.62 -12.32 -20.04
N ASP A 212 -16.51 -11.01 -19.96
CA ASP A 212 -16.52 -10.23 -18.71
C ASP A 212 -15.41 -10.64 -17.72
N VAL A 213 -14.30 -11.18 -18.23
CA VAL A 213 -13.13 -11.52 -17.44
C VAL A 213 -12.07 -10.42 -17.55
N ASN A 214 -11.73 -9.83 -16.43
CA ASN A 214 -10.67 -8.82 -16.32
C ASN A 214 -9.33 -9.51 -16.12
N VAL A 215 -8.32 -9.09 -16.88
CA VAL A 215 -6.95 -9.61 -16.80
C VAL A 215 -6.05 -8.55 -16.20
N ARG A 216 -5.52 -8.84 -15.02
CA ARG A 216 -4.52 -8.01 -14.32
C ARG A 216 -3.19 -8.74 -14.28
N THR A 217 -2.11 -7.99 -14.44
CA THR A 217 -0.74 -8.51 -14.30
C THR A 217 -0.02 -7.78 -13.19
N VAL A 218 0.97 -8.42 -12.59
CA VAL A 218 1.82 -7.81 -11.56
C VAL A 218 2.44 -6.51 -12.07
N THR A 219 2.93 -6.51 -13.32
CA THR A 219 3.50 -5.32 -13.98
C THR A 219 2.50 -4.16 -14.06
N GLN A 220 1.22 -4.43 -14.38
CA GLN A 220 0.19 -3.40 -14.39
C GLN A 220 -0.13 -2.86 -12.99
N THR A 221 -0.07 -3.71 -11.98
CA THR A 221 -0.27 -3.29 -10.59
C THR A 221 0.86 -2.37 -10.14
N GLU A 222 2.11 -2.71 -10.49
CA GLU A 222 3.30 -1.88 -10.26
C GLU A 222 3.20 -0.53 -11.00
N GLU A 223 2.88 -0.55 -12.30
CA GLU A 223 2.69 0.67 -13.10
C GLU A 223 1.58 1.56 -12.54
N SER A 224 0.47 0.98 -12.09
CA SER A 224 -0.65 1.73 -11.52
C SER A 224 -0.29 2.38 -10.18
N ALA A 225 0.43 1.65 -9.33
CA ALA A 225 0.94 2.18 -8.07
C ALA A 225 1.98 3.28 -8.30
N ALA A 226 2.90 3.08 -9.26
CA ALA A 226 3.90 4.08 -9.62
C ALA A 226 3.23 5.38 -10.14
N ARG A 227 2.23 5.27 -11.02
CA ARG A 227 1.47 6.44 -11.51
C ARG A 227 0.70 7.16 -10.41
N ALA A 228 0.07 6.42 -9.50
CA ALA A 228 -0.63 7.01 -8.36
C ALA A 228 0.35 7.80 -7.47
N THR A 229 1.53 7.24 -7.23
CA THR A 229 2.60 7.89 -6.45
C THR A 229 3.16 9.11 -7.18
N GLU A 230 3.36 9.03 -8.51
CA GLU A 230 3.82 10.15 -9.33
C GLU A 230 2.81 11.31 -9.33
N ASN A 231 1.51 11.02 -9.47
CA ASN A 231 0.45 12.03 -9.39
C ASN A 231 0.42 12.70 -8.00
N LEU A 232 0.58 11.91 -6.94
CA LEU A 232 0.66 12.43 -5.58
C LEU A 232 1.92 13.30 -5.40
N ALA A 233 3.08 12.84 -5.87
CA ALA A 233 4.32 13.60 -5.82
C ALA A 233 4.22 14.92 -6.60
N ASN A 234 3.61 14.93 -7.77
CA ASN A 234 3.37 16.13 -8.56
C ASN A 234 2.45 17.12 -7.83
N PHE A 235 1.35 16.64 -7.25
CA PHE A 235 0.43 17.47 -6.45
C PHE A 235 1.16 18.10 -5.26
N ILE A 236 1.91 17.30 -4.52
CA ILE A 236 2.67 17.76 -3.36
C ILE A 236 3.82 18.68 -3.79
N GLY A 237 4.45 18.41 -4.94
CA GLY A 237 5.45 19.29 -5.53
C GLY A 237 4.90 20.72 -5.76
N ILE A 238 3.66 20.83 -6.25
CA ILE A 238 2.97 22.12 -6.42
C ILE A 238 2.74 22.79 -5.06
N VAL A 239 2.23 22.05 -4.08
CA VAL A 239 2.02 22.57 -2.71
C VAL A 239 3.35 22.97 -2.08
N GLY A 240 4.40 22.18 -2.25
CA GLY A 240 5.76 22.49 -1.80
C GLY A 240 6.33 23.74 -2.45
N MET A 241 6.11 23.93 -3.75
CA MET A 241 6.52 25.14 -4.47
C MET A 241 5.81 26.39 -3.94
N VAL A 242 4.51 26.31 -3.66
CA VAL A 242 3.74 27.41 -3.02
C VAL A 242 4.28 27.70 -1.63
N ALA A 243 4.57 26.68 -0.84
CA ALA A 243 5.17 26.83 0.49
C ALA A 243 6.56 27.46 0.44
N LEU A 244 7.39 27.10 -0.56
CA LEU A 244 8.69 27.71 -0.79
C LEU A 244 8.57 29.19 -1.21
N LEU A 245 7.61 29.53 -2.08
CA LEU A 245 7.35 30.92 -2.46
C LEU A 245 6.93 31.76 -1.25
N LEU A 246 6.02 31.25 -0.42
CA LEU A 246 5.61 31.92 0.83
C LEU A 246 6.78 32.02 1.81
N GLY A 247 7.60 30.97 1.90
CA GLY A 247 8.84 30.95 2.66
C GLY A 247 9.83 32.02 2.17
N GLY A 248 10.02 32.14 0.86
CA GLY A 248 10.86 33.14 0.22
C GLY A 248 10.41 34.58 0.54
N ILE A 249 9.10 34.85 0.50
CA ILE A 249 8.54 36.16 0.91
C ILE A 249 8.84 36.42 2.41
N GLY A 250 8.68 35.40 3.25
CA GLY A 250 9.01 35.49 4.67
C GLY A 250 10.49 35.77 4.92
N VAL A 251 11.38 35.13 4.17
CA VAL A 251 12.84 35.38 4.23
C VAL A 251 13.16 36.79 3.75
N ALA A 252 12.60 37.23 2.61
CA ALA A 252 12.82 38.60 2.08
C ALA A 252 12.38 39.67 3.09
N SER A 253 11.22 39.47 3.74
CA SER A 253 10.74 40.34 4.83
C SER A 253 11.66 40.33 6.04
N GLY A 254 12.14 39.15 6.45
CA GLY A 254 13.09 38.98 7.55
C GLY A 254 14.43 39.63 7.28
N VAL A 255 14.98 39.47 6.07
CA VAL A 255 16.24 40.13 5.63
C VAL A 255 16.08 41.65 5.62
N ARG A 256 14.96 42.17 5.08
CA ARG A 256 14.66 43.60 5.09
C ARG A 256 14.63 44.17 6.51
N ALA A 257 13.94 43.50 7.43
CA ALA A 257 13.88 43.89 8.85
C ALA A 257 15.25 43.81 9.53
N PHE A 258 16.04 42.77 9.20
CA PHE A 258 17.40 42.61 9.72
C PHE A 258 18.33 43.72 9.24
N VAL A 259 18.33 44.01 7.94
CA VAL A 259 19.16 45.10 7.36
C VAL A 259 18.78 46.45 7.98
N ALA A 260 17.47 46.74 8.12
CA ALA A 260 16.99 47.96 8.73
C ALA A 260 17.53 48.19 10.16
N ARG A 261 17.60 47.07 10.95
CA ARG A 261 18.16 47.13 12.32
C ARG A 261 19.69 47.26 12.37
N LYS A 262 20.38 47.01 11.23
CA LYS A 262 21.84 47.01 11.17
C LYS A 262 22.40 48.26 10.43
N ILE A 263 21.54 49.21 10.05
CA ILE A 263 21.95 50.41 9.33
C ILE A 263 23.05 51.17 10.09
N ASP A 264 22.92 51.33 11.41
CA ASP A 264 23.90 52.02 12.23
C ASP A 264 25.25 51.25 12.21
N THR A 265 25.23 49.92 12.27
CA THR A 265 26.41 49.09 12.17
C THR A 265 27.11 49.20 10.83
N VAL A 266 26.32 49.26 9.75
CA VAL A 266 26.83 49.49 8.38
C VAL A 266 27.48 50.88 8.27
N ALA A 267 26.88 51.92 8.86
CA ALA A 267 27.46 53.25 8.88
C ALA A 267 28.83 53.28 9.61
N ILE A 268 28.94 52.62 10.76
CA ILE A 268 30.21 52.50 11.52
C ILE A 268 31.29 51.81 10.67
N PHE A 269 30.98 50.68 10.01
CA PHE A 269 31.95 50.00 9.14
C PHE A 269 32.40 50.87 7.97
N ARG A 270 31.50 51.69 7.37
CA ARG A 270 31.87 52.60 6.32
C ARG A 270 32.75 53.75 6.82
N CYS A 271 32.50 54.26 8.02
CA CYS A 271 33.36 55.26 8.65
C CYS A 271 34.76 54.72 8.95
N LEU A 272 34.88 53.42 9.22
CA LEU A 272 36.15 52.71 9.43
C LEU A 272 36.86 52.32 8.11
N GLY A 273 36.32 52.74 6.94
CA GLY A 273 36.94 52.58 5.63
C GLY A 273 36.53 51.30 4.88
N ALA A 274 35.52 50.54 5.34
CA ALA A 274 35.03 49.40 4.60
C ALA A 274 34.29 49.81 3.33
N SER A 275 34.58 49.15 2.18
CA SER A 275 33.87 49.40 0.92
C SER A 275 32.44 48.84 0.97
N GLY A 276 31.51 49.44 0.18
CA GLY A 276 30.13 48.98 0.10
C GLY A 276 30.01 47.50 -0.30
N ASN A 277 30.89 47.03 -1.19
CA ASN A 277 30.90 45.64 -1.64
C ASN A 277 31.37 44.67 -0.53
N GLN A 278 32.27 45.05 0.34
CA GLN A 278 32.70 44.24 1.47
C GLN A 278 31.57 44.06 2.50
N VAL A 279 30.87 45.15 2.81
CA VAL A 279 29.70 45.12 3.69
C VAL A 279 28.59 44.28 3.12
N LEU A 280 28.28 44.42 1.83
CA LEU A 280 27.28 43.60 1.11
C LEU A 280 27.67 42.13 1.14
N ALA A 281 28.93 41.80 0.80
CA ALA A 281 29.42 40.42 0.81
C ALA A 281 29.28 39.78 2.18
N MET A 282 29.59 40.49 3.26
CA MET A 282 29.46 39.97 4.62
C MET A 282 28.02 39.60 4.97
N TYR A 283 27.04 40.44 4.61
CA TYR A 283 25.63 40.17 4.87
C TYR A 283 25.06 39.09 3.96
N VAL A 284 25.50 38.99 2.70
CA VAL A 284 25.13 37.90 1.79
C VAL A 284 25.63 36.56 2.30
N VAL A 285 26.91 36.48 2.73
CA VAL A 285 27.47 35.26 3.31
C VAL A 285 26.73 34.87 4.60
N GLN A 286 26.40 35.83 5.44
CA GLN A 286 25.64 35.56 6.67
C GLN A 286 24.22 35.05 6.35
N ALA A 287 23.52 35.64 5.37
CA ALA A 287 22.20 35.19 4.94
C ALA A 287 22.26 33.78 4.33
N ALA A 288 23.26 33.52 3.48
CA ALA A 288 23.49 32.21 2.88
C ALA A 288 23.79 31.13 3.93
N ALA A 289 24.63 31.43 4.92
CA ALA A 289 24.92 30.54 6.01
C ALA A 289 23.67 30.21 6.84
N MET A 290 22.86 31.22 7.13
CA MET A 290 21.59 31.01 7.84
C MET A 290 20.57 30.20 7.01
N GLY A 291 20.50 30.43 5.69
CA GLY A 291 19.68 29.65 4.76
C GLY A 291 20.10 28.18 4.74
N LEU A 292 21.40 27.93 4.61
CA LEU A 292 21.95 26.58 4.60
C LEU A 292 21.69 25.82 5.92
N LEU A 293 21.87 26.48 7.06
CA LEU A 293 21.55 25.91 8.37
C LEU A 293 20.06 25.60 8.48
N GLY A 294 19.19 26.48 7.99
CA GLY A 294 17.76 26.26 7.92
C GLY A 294 17.40 25.05 7.07
N ALA A 295 18.00 24.91 5.88
CA ALA A 295 17.81 23.78 4.98
C ALA A 295 18.30 22.45 5.59
N LEU A 296 19.44 22.44 6.25
CA LEU A 296 19.97 21.26 6.92
C LEU A 296 19.07 20.81 8.10
N LEU A 297 18.64 21.75 8.92
CA LEU A 297 17.70 21.46 10.02
C LEU A 297 16.35 20.98 9.48
N GLY A 298 15.88 21.58 8.39
CA GLY A 298 14.67 21.15 7.69
C GLY A 298 14.81 19.73 7.14
N ALA A 299 15.91 19.41 6.48
CA ALA A 299 16.18 18.07 5.97
C ALA A 299 16.25 17.03 7.11
N ALA A 300 16.93 17.35 8.21
CA ALA A 300 16.98 16.46 9.38
C ALA A 300 15.57 16.24 9.98
N ALA A 301 14.77 17.30 10.13
CA ALA A 301 13.39 17.18 10.59
C ALA A 301 12.53 16.36 9.61
N GLY A 302 12.71 16.54 8.29
CA GLY A 302 12.03 15.76 7.25
C GLY A 302 12.33 14.26 7.34
N VAL A 303 13.59 13.90 7.58
CA VAL A 303 14.00 12.51 7.83
C VAL A 303 13.34 11.95 9.09
N VAL A 304 13.25 12.70 10.17
CA VAL A 304 12.55 12.25 11.39
C VAL A 304 11.07 12.03 11.12
N ILE A 305 10.42 12.97 10.43
CA ILE A 305 9.00 12.88 10.10
C ILE A 305 8.72 11.66 9.22
N GLN A 306 9.58 11.33 8.25
CA GLN A 306 9.38 10.15 7.39
C GLN A 306 9.39 8.83 8.16
N PHE A 307 10.11 8.73 9.29
CA PHE A 307 10.06 7.55 10.16
C PHE A 307 8.79 7.50 11.03
N LEU A 308 8.20 8.65 11.33
CA LEU A 308 6.96 8.73 12.09
C LEU A 308 5.71 8.49 11.23
N LEU A 309 5.75 8.83 9.93
CA LEU A 309 4.63 8.67 9.01
C LEU A 309 4.09 7.23 8.96
N PRO A 310 4.90 6.17 8.75
CA PRO A 310 4.39 4.81 8.73
C PRO A 310 3.70 4.39 10.02
N LEU A 311 4.19 4.87 11.18
CA LEU A 311 3.56 4.61 12.47
C LEU A 311 2.13 5.20 12.54
N ALA A 312 1.91 6.37 11.95
CA ALA A 312 0.59 6.99 11.88
C ALA A 312 -0.35 6.27 10.90
N PHE A 313 0.19 5.57 9.90
CA PHE A 313 -0.56 4.83 8.87
C PHE A 313 -0.54 3.32 9.06
N VAL A 314 -0.11 2.82 10.23
CA VAL A 314 -0.17 1.40 10.57
C VAL A 314 -1.59 0.88 10.41
N GLY A 315 -1.76 -0.18 9.61
CA GLY A 315 -3.06 -0.80 9.34
C GLY A 315 -3.90 -0.14 8.23
N VAL A 316 -3.50 1.02 7.70
CA VAL A 316 -4.16 1.69 6.57
C VAL A 316 -3.59 1.23 5.23
N LEU A 317 -2.27 1.09 5.16
CA LEU A 317 -1.57 0.67 3.95
C LEU A 317 -1.61 -0.86 3.82
N PRO A 318 -1.89 -1.40 2.62
CA PRO A 318 -1.90 -2.85 2.36
C PRO A 318 -0.48 -3.43 2.18
N VAL A 319 0.54 -2.65 2.44
CA VAL A 319 1.96 -3.01 2.29
C VAL A 319 2.75 -2.63 3.53
N ASP A 320 3.71 -3.45 3.89
CA ASP A 320 4.71 -3.10 4.91
C ASP A 320 5.72 -2.13 4.28
N VAL A 321 5.64 -0.86 4.68
CA VAL A 321 6.55 0.18 4.18
C VAL A 321 7.88 0.08 4.90
N HIS A 322 8.88 -0.44 4.22
CA HIS A 322 10.26 -0.42 4.69
C HIS A 322 10.84 0.97 4.47
N VAL A 323 10.98 1.73 5.56
CA VAL A 323 11.55 3.08 5.50
C VAL A 323 13.06 2.98 5.32
N SER A 324 13.54 3.44 4.17
CA SER A 324 14.97 3.64 3.90
C SER A 324 15.26 5.13 3.75
N ILE A 325 16.47 5.52 4.13
CA ILE A 325 16.94 6.89 3.94
C ILE A 325 17.24 7.06 2.44
N GLU A 326 16.52 7.99 1.80
CA GLU A 326 16.70 8.30 0.39
C GLU A 326 17.63 9.52 0.22
N PRO A 327 18.93 9.31 -0.10
CA PRO A 327 19.89 10.41 -0.19
C PRO A 327 19.53 11.43 -1.28
N VAL A 328 18.87 10.99 -2.33
CA VAL A 328 18.44 11.86 -3.44
C VAL A 328 17.39 12.86 -2.97
N ALA A 329 16.41 12.44 -2.16
CA ALA A 329 15.37 13.31 -1.62
C ALA A 329 15.97 14.37 -0.66
N ILE A 330 16.94 13.97 0.15
CA ILE A 330 17.66 14.86 1.05
C ILE A 330 18.45 15.90 0.24
N LEU A 331 19.20 15.45 -0.78
CA LEU A 331 20.01 16.31 -1.61
C LEU A 331 19.15 17.34 -2.35
N THR A 332 18.04 16.90 -2.97
CA THR A 332 17.11 17.80 -3.67
C THR A 332 16.47 18.80 -2.71
N GLY A 333 16.06 18.38 -1.52
CA GLY A 333 15.49 19.27 -0.50
C GLY A 333 16.49 20.34 -0.03
N VAL A 334 17.74 19.95 0.24
CA VAL A 334 18.80 20.89 0.67
C VAL A 334 19.17 21.85 -0.46
N LEU A 335 19.28 21.38 -1.71
CA LEU A 335 19.58 22.24 -2.86
C LEU A 335 18.47 23.26 -3.10
N LEU A 336 17.22 22.85 -3.08
CA LEU A 336 16.06 23.73 -3.27
C LEU A 336 15.88 24.73 -2.11
N GLY A 337 16.16 24.31 -0.88
CA GLY A 337 16.05 25.18 0.29
C GLY A 337 17.25 26.13 0.47
N GLY A 338 18.39 25.81 -0.13
CA GLY A 338 19.61 26.64 -0.10
C GLY A 338 19.70 27.65 -1.25
N TRP A 339 18.85 27.52 -2.30
CA TRP A 339 18.78 28.43 -3.44
C TRP A 339 17.81 29.57 -3.16
#